data_30b4fcf8f7f97c691e2a41f8f3ee9d44
#
_entry.id   30b4fcf8f7f97c691e2a41f8f3ee9d44
#
_cell.length_a   1.000
_cell.length_b   1.000
_cell.length_c   1.000
_cell.angle_alpha   90.00
_cell.angle_beta   90.00
_cell.angle_gamma   90.00
#
_symmetry.space_group_name_H-M   'P 1'
#
loop_
_entity.id
_entity.type
_entity.pdbx_description
1 polymer ?
#
loop_
_entity_poly.entity_id
_entity_poly.type
_entity_poly.pdbx_seq_one_letter_code
_entity_poly.pdbx_strand_id
1 'polypeptide(L)'
;MAKPFDVSKFRKEITKSIEGLSIGYNDPTDWISTGNYGLNYLISGDFNKGVPLGKVTVFAGESGSGKSFICSGNLVRHAQQQGIYVVLIDTENALDEKWLHALGVDTDESKLLKLNMAMIDDVGKTISEFMKSYKAMADTDRPKVLFIIDSLGMLLTPTDVNQFEAGDMKGDMGRKPKALTALVRNCVNMFGSHNVGLVATNHTYASQDMFDPDDKISGGQGFVYASSIVVAMKKLKLKEDEDGNKVAEVNGIRAACKIMKTRYAKPFESIQVKIPYETGMSPYSGLTDMLEKSGALKKEGNSLVYTTEDGEILKAFRKGWEANKDGILDKVMLEYSGKTKSVISNVTTPTEEVTE
;
A
#
# COMPACT_ATOMS: atom_id res chain seq x y z
N MET A 1 -7.96 49.66 21.67
CA MET A 1 -8.07 48.19 21.60
C MET A 1 -7.67 47.75 20.21
N ALA A 2 -6.74 46.83 20.08
CA ALA A 2 -6.37 46.26 18.77
C ALA A 2 -7.58 45.49 18.20
N LYS A 3 -7.88 45.69 16.89
CA LYS A 3 -8.94 44.92 16.23
C LYS A 3 -8.58 43.42 16.28
N PRO A 4 -9.54 42.52 16.60
CA PRO A 4 -9.28 41.10 16.59
C PRO A 4 -8.84 40.67 15.19
N PHE A 5 -7.93 39.69 15.13
CA PHE A 5 -7.41 39.12 13.87
C PHE A 5 -8.56 38.48 13.08
N ASP A 6 -8.77 38.97 11.85
CA ASP A 6 -9.81 38.43 10.95
C ASP A 6 -9.26 37.26 10.13
N VAL A 7 -9.51 36.03 10.59
CA VAL A 7 -9.09 34.78 9.94
C VAL A 7 -9.70 34.66 8.53
N SER A 8 -10.95 35.12 8.32
CA SER A 8 -11.62 35.00 7.02
C SER A 8 -10.96 35.88 5.97
N LYS A 9 -10.60 37.11 6.38
CA LYS A 9 -9.86 38.03 5.51
C LYS A 9 -8.47 37.48 5.17
N PHE A 10 -7.73 37.05 6.18
CA PHE A 10 -6.42 36.43 6.00
C PHE A 10 -6.48 35.22 5.05
N ARG A 11 -7.46 34.34 5.23
CA ARG A 11 -7.66 33.17 4.37
C ARG A 11 -7.87 33.54 2.90
N LYS A 12 -8.69 34.57 2.64
CA LYS A 12 -8.93 35.08 1.28
C LYS A 12 -7.68 35.70 0.66
N GLU A 13 -6.92 36.46 1.45
CA GLU A 13 -5.69 37.10 0.98
C GLU A 13 -4.60 36.07 0.63
N ILE A 14 -4.35 35.08 1.49
CA ILE A 14 -3.33 34.07 1.27
C ILE A 14 -3.68 33.17 0.08
N THR A 15 -4.97 32.84 -0.11
CA THR A 15 -5.41 32.06 -1.27
C THR A 15 -5.22 32.79 -2.60
N LYS A 16 -5.29 34.12 -2.58
CA LYS A 16 -5.03 34.94 -3.78
C LYS A 16 -3.55 35.15 -4.05
N SER A 17 -2.73 35.18 -3.00
CA SER A 17 -1.30 35.52 -3.12
C SER A 17 -0.41 34.32 -3.43
N ILE A 18 -0.87 33.09 -3.16
CA ILE A 18 -0.08 31.87 -3.37
C ILE A 18 -0.82 30.97 -4.37
N GLU A 19 -0.27 30.88 -5.56
CA GLU A 19 -0.79 30.01 -6.61
C GLU A 19 -0.66 28.52 -6.20
N GLY A 20 -1.72 27.74 -6.38
CA GLY A 20 -1.74 26.31 -6.04
C GLY A 20 -1.89 26.02 -4.54
N LEU A 21 -2.18 27.03 -3.70
CA LEU A 21 -2.45 26.80 -2.29
C LEU A 21 -3.73 25.97 -2.10
N SER A 22 -3.60 24.79 -1.50
CA SER A 22 -4.73 23.97 -1.04
C SER A 22 -5.08 24.32 0.39
N ILE A 23 -6.38 24.55 0.65
CA ILE A 23 -6.90 24.83 1.98
C ILE A 23 -7.79 23.66 2.42
N GLY A 24 -7.58 23.17 3.63
CA GLY A 24 -8.36 22.08 4.23
C GLY A 24 -7.53 20.81 4.42
N TYR A 25 -8.23 19.71 4.66
CA TYR A 25 -7.63 18.40 4.86
C TYR A 25 -7.56 17.67 3.52
N ASN A 26 -6.42 17.03 3.24
CA ASN A 26 -6.20 16.20 2.05
C ASN A 26 -6.34 14.72 2.42
N ASP A 27 -7.49 14.35 2.99
CA ASP A 27 -7.80 12.96 3.30
C ASP A 27 -8.11 12.19 2.01
N PRO A 28 -7.60 10.97 1.86
CA PRO A 28 -7.89 10.16 0.67
C PRO A 28 -9.38 9.82 0.59
N THR A 29 -9.98 10.07 -0.56
CA THR A 29 -11.36 9.68 -0.87
C THR A 29 -11.42 8.33 -1.56
N ASP A 30 -10.40 8.01 -2.33
CA ASP A 30 -10.32 6.81 -3.16
C ASP A 30 -9.23 5.86 -2.68
N TRP A 31 -9.60 4.60 -2.54
CA TRP A 31 -8.75 3.53 -2.03
C TRP A 31 -8.81 2.31 -2.93
N ILE A 32 -7.67 1.68 -3.14
CA ILE A 32 -7.53 0.50 -3.99
C ILE A 32 -7.22 -0.69 -3.12
N SER A 33 -8.00 -1.76 -3.25
CA SER A 33 -7.76 -3.00 -2.49
C SER A 33 -6.45 -3.67 -2.92
N THR A 34 -5.69 -4.17 -1.96
CA THR A 34 -4.52 -5.04 -2.22
C THR A 34 -4.93 -6.44 -2.71
N GLY A 35 -6.22 -6.75 -2.70
CA GLY A 35 -6.76 -8.07 -2.94
C GLY A 35 -6.80 -8.98 -1.70
N ASN A 36 -6.43 -8.44 -0.52
CA ASN A 36 -6.47 -9.17 0.75
C ASN A 36 -7.08 -8.31 1.85
N TYR A 37 -8.14 -8.79 2.48
CA TYR A 37 -8.88 -8.04 3.50
C TYR A 37 -8.04 -7.72 4.74
N GLY A 38 -7.28 -8.69 5.24
CA GLY A 38 -6.44 -8.49 6.42
C GLY A 38 -5.33 -7.47 6.17
N LEU A 39 -4.66 -7.52 5.01
CA LEU A 39 -3.64 -6.54 4.63
C LEU A 39 -4.25 -5.15 4.45
N ASN A 40 -5.41 -5.04 3.80
CA ASN A 40 -6.15 -3.78 3.70
C ASN A 40 -6.41 -3.17 5.08
N TYR A 41 -6.94 -3.99 6.00
CA TYR A 41 -7.25 -3.55 7.37
C TYR A 41 -6.01 -3.05 8.12
N LEU A 42 -4.88 -3.75 8.01
CA LEU A 42 -3.64 -3.32 8.63
C LEU A 42 -3.09 -2.01 8.06
N ILE A 43 -3.32 -1.75 6.78
CA ILE A 43 -2.90 -0.51 6.13
C ILE A 43 -3.80 0.67 6.52
N SER A 44 -5.11 0.48 6.51
CA SER A 44 -6.09 1.58 6.53
C SER A 44 -7.07 1.57 7.72
N GLY A 45 -7.20 0.44 8.42
CA GLY A 45 -8.27 0.22 9.41
C GLY A 45 -9.62 -0.18 8.79
N ASP A 46 -9.65 -0.50 7.49
CA ASP A 46 -10.87 -0.89 6.77
C ASP A 46 -10.55 -2.09 5.85
N PHE A 47 -11.33 -3.16 5.92
CA PHE A 47 -11.07 -4.38 5.14
C PHE A 47 -11.14 -4.19 3.63
N ASN A 48 -11.82 -3.17 3.14
CA ASN A 48 -12.00 -2.90 1.71
C ASN A 48 -11.03 -1.80 1.18
N LYS A 49 -10.28 -1.13 2.07
CA LYS A 49 -9.40 -0.01 1.74
C LYS A 49 -7.94 -0.41 1.90
N GLY A 50 -7.26 -0.65 0.79
CA GLY A 50 -5.83 -0.94 0.75
C GLY A 50 -4.97 0.33 0.65
N VAL A 51 -4.54 0.69 -0.57
CA VAL A 51 -3.70 1.87 -0.80
C VAL A 51 -4.52 3.06 -1.27
N PRO A 52 -4.25 4.27 -0.75
CA PRO A 52 -5.00 5.46 -1.11
C PRO A 52 -4.44 6.15 -2.35
N LEU A 53 -5.30 6.76 -3.16
CA LEU A 53 -4.90 7.81 -4.09
C LEU A 53 -4.52 9.09 -3.34
N GLY A 54 -3.79 10.00 -3.97
CA GLY A 54 -3.28 11.22 -3.36
C GLY A 54 -2.08 11.00 -2.42
N LYS A 55 -1.55 9.77 -2.33
CA LYS A 55 -0.46 9.41 -1.41
C LYS A 55 0.57 8.53 -2.09
N VAL A 56 1.70 8.34 -1.39
CA VAL A 56 2.77 7.42 -1.81
C VAL A 56 2.84 6.24 -0.84
N THR A 57 2.77 5.04 -1.39
CA THR A 57 2.88 3.76 -0.68
C THR A 57 4.09 2.99 -1.20
N VAL A 58 4.87 2.41 -0.30
CA VAL A 58 6.04 1.59 -0.62
C VAL A 58 5.87 0.18 -0.08
N PHE A 59 6.06 -0.82 -0.95
CA PHE A 59 6.19 -2.22 -0.59
C PHE A 59 7.64 -2.64 -0.75
N ALA A 60 8.32 -2.97 0.35
CA ALA A 60 9.72 -3.31 0.35
C ALA A 60 9.94 -4.73 0.85
N GLY A 61 10.83 -5.49 0.20
CA GLY A 61 11.12 -6.86 0.61
C GLY A 61 12.14 -7.53 -0.30
N GLU A 62 12.59 -8.72 0.11
CA GLU A 62 13.50 -9.54 -0.69
C GLU A 62 12.88 -9.99 -2.02
N SER A 63 13.72 -10.46 -2.94
CA SER A 63 13.24 -10.99 -4.22
C SER A 63 12.33 -12.20 -4.01
N GLY A 64 11.21 -12.25 -4.75
CA GLY A 64 10.21 -13.31 -4.65
C GLY A 64 9.34 -13.25 -3.38
N SER A 65 9.29 -12.13 -2.65
CA SER A 65 8.41 -11.96 -1.49
C SER A 65 6.95 -11.64 -1.84
N GLY A 66 6.61 -11.55 -3.13
CA GLY A 66 5.25 -11.29 -3.61
C GLY A 66 4.94 -9.81 -3.88
N LYS A 67 5.93 -8.92 -3.88
CA LYS A 67 5.74 -7.47 -4.14
C LYS A 67 5.05 -7.22 -5.47
N SER A 68 5.62 -7.72 -6.58
CA SER A 68 5.05 -7.52 -7.93
C SER A 68 3.67 -8.17 -8.07
N PHE A 69 3.45 -9.33 -7.44
CA PHE A 69 2.14 -9.99 -7.41
C PHE A 69 1.06 -9.08 -6.81
N ILE A 70 1.34 -8.45 -5.68
CA ILE A 70 0.41 -7.53 -5.02
C ILE A 70 0.34 -6.19 -5.78
N CYS A 71 1.49 -5.58 -6.10
CA CYS A 71 1.53 -4.21 -6.64
C CYS A 71 1.20 -4.16 -8.13
N SER A 72 1.90 -4.96 -8.96
CA SER A 72 1.76 -4.93 -10.42
C SER A 72 0.65 -5.85 -10.94
N GLY A 73 0.16 -6.78 -10.12
CA GLY A 73 -0.98 -7.64 -10.39
C GLY A 73 -2.26 -7.15 -9.70
N ASN A 74 -2.42 -7.46 -8.43
CA ASN A 74 -3.69 -7.25 -7.70
C ASN A 74 -4.11 -5.79 -7.62
N LEU A 75 -3.21 -4.86 -7.28
CA LEU A 75 -3.55 -3.44 -7.21
C LEU A 75 -3.93 -2.88 -8.57
N VAL A 76 -3.25 -3.30 -9.65
CA VAL A 76 -3.61 -2.89 -11.02
C VAL A 76 -5.03 -3.35 -11.35
N ARG A 77 -5.31 -4.65 -11.18
CA ARG A 77 -6.63 -5.22 -11.42
C ARG A 77 -7.74 -4.49 -10.64
N HIS A 78 -7.55 -4.26 -9.34
CA HIS A 78 -8.55 -3.58 -8.51
C HIS A 78 -8.69 -2.08 -8.86
N ALA A 79 -7.61 -1.43 -9.28
CA ALA A 79 -7.66 -0.06 -9.80
C ALA A 79 -8.51 0.01 -11.07
N GLN A 80 -8.26 -0.89 -12.03
CA GLN A 80 -9.01 -0.96 -13.29
C GLN A 80 -10.50 -1.25 -13.08
N GLN A 81 -10.84 -2.12 -12.12
CA GLN A 81 -12.24 -2.39 -11.73
C GLN A 81 -12.96 -1.15 -11.20
N GLN A 82 -12.23 -0.18 -10.66
CA GLN A 82 -12.76 1.10 -10.19
C GLN A 82 -12.69 2.22 -11.25
N GLY A 83 -12.31 1.91 -12.49
CA GLY A 83 -12.13 2.91 -13.54
C GLY A 83 -10.91 3.82 -13.33
N ILE A 84 -9.93 3.38 -12.54
CA ILE A 84 -8.67 4.09 -12.31
C ILE A 84 -7.69 3.72 -13.41
N TYR A 85 -7.15 4.70 -14.13
CA TYR A 85 -6.11 4.49 -15.12
C TYR A 85 -4.78 4.18 -14.46
N VAL A 86 -4.04 3.22 -14.99
CA VAL A 86 -2.77 2.78 -14.40
C VAL A 86 -1.60 3.10 -15.31
N VAL A 87 -0.56 3.72 -14.76
CA VAL A 87 0.76 3.87 -15.40
C VAL A 87 1.73 2.98 -14.67
N LEU A 88 2.14 1.89 -15.31
CA LEU A 88 3.05 0.88 -14.77
C LEU A 88 4.47 1.08 -15.35
N ILE A 89 5.38 1.51 -14.50
CA ILE A 89 6.79 1.71 -14.83
C ILE A 89 7.58 0.48 -14.37
N ASP A 90 7.96 -0.35 -15.34
CA ASP A 90 8.75 -1.56 -15.16
C ASP A 90 10.24 -1.22 -15.33
N THR A 91 10.99 -1.23 -14.24
CA THR A 91 12.41 -0.91 -14.23
C THR A 91 13.31 -2.15 -14.30
N GLU A 92 12.71 -3.32 -14.12
CA GLU A 92 13.40 -4.62 -14.15
C GLU A 92 13.25 -5.33 -15.50
N ASN A 93 12.35 -4.83 -16.37
CA ASN A 93 11.95 -5.48 -17.63
C ASN A 93 11.49 -6.93 -17.41
N ALA A 94 10.81 -7.20 -16.29
CA ALA A 94 10.44 -8.52 -15.84
C ALA A 94 8.93 -8.82 -15.93
N LEU A 95 8.11 -7.81 -16.21
CA LEU A 95 6.67 -7.94 -16.25
C LEU A 95 6.21 -8.21 -17.68
N ASP A 96 5.88 -9.47 -17.98
CA ASP A 96 5.32 -9.85 -19.27
C ASP A 96 3.78 -9.79 -19.29
N GLU A 97 3.22 -9.65 -20.48
CA GLU A 97 1.78 -9.48 -20.69
C GLU A 97 0.98 -10.72 -20.26
N LYS A 98 1.49 -11.93 -20.53
CA LYS A 98 0.80 -13.18 -20.20
C LYS A 98 0.66 -13.33 -18.69
N TRP A 99 1.71 -12.95 -17.95
CA TRP A 99 1.68 -12.97 -16.49
C TRP A 99 0.67 -11.94 -15.95
N LEU A 100 0.64 -10.73 -16.50
CA LEU A 100 -0.34 -9.71 -16.11
C LEU A 100 -1.77 -10.18 -16.39
N HIS A 101 -2.04 -10.76 -17.56
CA HIS A 101 -3.35 -11.35 -17.92
C HIS A 101 -3.74 -12.49 -16.96
N ALA A 102 -2.80 -13.37 -16.60
CA ALA A 102 -3.05 -14.45 -15.64
C ALA A 102 -3.48 -13.94 -14.26
N LEU A 103 -3.06 -12.71 -13.88
CA LEU A 103 -3.49 -12.02 -12.66
C LEU A 103 -4.81 -11.23 -12.84
N GLY A 104 -5.40 -11.25 -14.03
CA GLY A 104 -6.64 -10.55 -14.35
C GLY A 104 -6.45 -9.06 -14.64
N VAL A 105 -5.23 -8.65 -14.98
CA VAL A 105 -4.94 -7.28 -15.44
C VAL A 105 -5.36 -7.15 -16.89
N ASP A 106 -6.08 -6.08 -17.22
CA ASP A 106 -6.41 -5.68 -18.57
C ASP A 106 -5.26 -4.83 -19.13
N THR A 107 -4.62 -5.29 -20.20
CA THR A 107 -3.46 -4.62 -20.81
C THR A 107 -3.84 -3.67 -21.95
N ASP A 108 -5.13 -3.44 -22.18
CA ASP A 108 -5.60 -2.46 -23.16
C ASP A 108 -5.08 -1.05 -22.82
N GLU A 109 -4.58 -0.33 -23.83
CA GLU A 109 -3.95 0.99 -23.69
C GLU A 109 -4.90 2.05 -23.08
N SER A 110 -6.22 1.84 -23.19
CA SER A 110 -7.21 2.72 -22.55
C SER A 110 -7.27 2.54 -21.01
N LYS A 111 -6.64 1.50 -20.45
CA LYS A 111 -6.66 1.17 -19.01
C LYS A 111 -5.29 1.07 -18.38
N LEU A 112 -4.27 0.73 -19.18
CA LEU A 112 -2.91 0.52 -18.72
C LEU A 112 -1.88 1.11 -19.69
N LEU A 113 -1.02 2.00 -19.21
CA LEU A 113 0.20 2.40 -19.91
C LEU A 113 1.40 1.72 -19.24
N LYS A 114 1.99 0.72 -19.90
CA LYS A 114 3.23 0.08 -19.43
C LYS A 114 4.44 0.77 -20.07
N LEU A 115 5.36 1.24 -19.23
CA LEU A 115 6.58 1.91 -19.64
C LEU A 115 7.79 1.15 -19.08
N ASN A 116 8.81 0.96 -19.90
CA ASN A 116 10.11 0.43 -19.47
C ASN A 116 11.07 1.62 -19.28
N MET A 117 11.53 1.86 -18.08
CA MET A 117 12.39 3.00 -17.75
C MET A 117 13.52 2.57 -16.81
N ALA A 118 14.73 3.03 -17.08
CA ALA A 118 15.89 2.74 -16.24
C ALA A 118 16.36 3.96 -15.42
N MET A 119 16.07 5.18 -15.87
CA MET A 119 16.63 6.40 -15.26
C MET A 119 15.66 7.07 -14.29
N ILE A 120 16.13 7.47 -13.10
CA ILE A 120 15.35 8.23 -12.12
C ILE A 120 14.83 9.53 -12.72
N ASP A 121 15.67 10.22 -13.49
CA ASP A 121 15.34 11.51 -14.09
C ASP A 121 14.22 11.39 -15.13
N ASP A 122 14.18 10.31 -15.92
CA ASP A 122 13.14 10.05 -16.91
C ASP A 122 11.80 9.76 -16.22
N VAL A 123 11.81 8.97 -15.15
CA VAL A 123 10.61 8.73 -14.32
C VAL A 123 10.10 10.05 -13.74
N GLY A 124 10.98 10.86 -13.17
CA GLY A 124 10.63 12.17 -12.62
C GLY A 124 10.03 13.11 -13.67
N LYS A 125 10.64 13.15 -14.88
CA LYS A 125 10.17 13.94 -16.02
C LYS A 125 8.77 13.46 -16.47
N THR A 126 8.58 12.15 -16.64
CA THR A 126 7.29 11.56 -17.06
C THR A 126 6.18 11.94 -16.10
N ILE A 127 6.39 11.77 -14.79
CA ILE A 127 5.41 12.16 -13.77
C ILE A 127 5.15 13.68 -13.78
N SER A 128 6.18 14.49 -13.93
CA SER A 128 6.06 15.95 -13.96
C SER A 128 5.25 16.44 -15.17
N GLU A 129 5.52 15.91 -16.36
CA GLU A 129 4.80 16.25 -17.60
C GLU A 129 3.36 15.78 -17.53
N PHE A 130 3.12 14.57 -17.02
CA PHE A 130 1.77 14.08 -16.75
C PHE A 130 1.01 15.04 -15.83
N MET A 131 1.58 15.41 -14.68
CA MET A 131 0.93 16.29 -13.71
C MET A 131 0.70 17.70 -14.25
N LYS A 132 1.56 18.20 -15.12
CA LYS A 132 1.34 19.47 -15.81
C LYS A 132 0.12 19.42 -16.71
N SER A 133 0.00 18.39 -17.53
CA SER A 133 -1.16 18.16 -18.40
C SER A 133 -2.44 17.91 -17.58
N TYR A 134 -2.34 17.10 -16.53
CA TYR A 134 -3.43 16.79 -15.62
C TYR A 134 -4.01 18.04 -14.94
N LYS A 135 -3.15 18.94 -14.45
CA LYS A 135 -3.57 20.19 -13.82
C LYS A 135 -4.19 21.20 -14.79
N ALA A 136 -3.85 21.12 -16.07
CA ALA A 136 -4.45 21.94 -17.11
C ALA A 136 -5.90 21.53 -17.47
N MET A 137 -6.31 20.30 -17.10
CA MET A 137 -7.70 19.85 -17.28
C MET A 137 -8.63 20.48 -16.25
N ALA A 138 -9.91 20.64 -16.61
CA ALA A 138 -10.94 20.99 -15.63
C ALA A 138 -11.05 19.92 -14.54
N ASP A 139 -11.32 20.30 -13.30
CA ASP A 139 -11.36 19.37 -12.15
C ASP A 139 -12.35 18.20 -12.37
N THR A 140 -13.47 18.45 -13.06
CA THR A 140 -14.48 17.46 -13.42
C THR A 140 -14.02 16.42 -14.42
N ASP A 141 -13.02 16.75 -15.24
CA ASP A 141 -12.55 15.92 -16.35
C ASP A 141 -11.28 15.12 -15.99
N ARG A 142 -10.71 15.39 -14.80
CA ARG A 142 -9.50 14.74 -14.34
C ARG A 142 -9.74 13.28 -13.99
N PRO A 143 -9.06 12.33 -14.65
CA PRO A 143 -9.18 10.92 -14.33
C PRO A 143 -8.54 10.61 -12.97
N LYS A 144 -8.95 9.51 -12.35
CA LYS A 144 -8.20 8.88 -11.27
C LYS A 144 -7.04 8.10 -11.85
N VAL A 145 -5.83 8.26 -11.31
CA VAL A 145 -4.62 7.63 -11.85
C VAL A 145 -3.77 7.01 -10.76
N LEU A 146 -3.31 5.81 -11.01
CA LEU A 146 -2.33 5.11 -10.18
C LEU A 146 -1.02 4.94 -10.95
N PHE A 147 0.07 5.52 -10.46
CA PHE A 147 1.42 5.19 -10.87
C PHE A 147 1.92 3.99 -10.07
N ILE A 148 2.55 3.05 -10.76
CA ILE A 148 3.29 1.93 -10.12
C ILE A 148 4.71 1.96 -10.65
N ILE A 149 5.70 1.88 -9.74
CA ILE A 149 7.12 1.76 -10.09
C ILE A 149 7.61 0.42 -9.52
N ASP A 150 7.95 -0.51 -10.38
CA ASP A 150 8.48 -1.83 -10.02
C ASP A 150 9.86 -2.04 -10.66
N SER A 151 10.96 -1.75 -9.95
CA SER A 151 11.13 -1.28 -8.58
C SER A 151 11.99 -0.01 -8.49
N LEU A 152 11.87 0.76 -7.40
CA LEU A 152 12.72 1.95 -7.16
C LEU A 152 14.22 1.59 -7.09
N GLY A 153 14.54 0.43 -6.53
CA GLY A 153 15.93 -0.02 -6.34
C GLY A 153 16.71 -0.22 -7.64
N MET A 154 16.04 -0.52 -8.74
CA MET A 154 16.67 -0.76 -10.04
C MET A 154 16.92 0.51 -10.85
N LEU A 155 16.28 1.63 -10.49
CA LEU A 155 16.51 2.90 -11.18
C LEU A 155 17.97 3.35 -11.06
N LEU A 156 18.49 3.95 -12.13
CA LEU A 156 19.85 4.42 -12.25
C LEU A 156 19.91 5.96 -12.21
N THR A 157 21.02 6.48 -11.74
CA THR A 157 21.41 7.89 -11.90
C THR A 157 22.34 8.05 -13.11
N PRO A 158 22.49 9.27 -13.68
CA PRO A 158 23.49 9.51 -14.70
C PRO A 158 24.92 9.14 -14.28
N THR A 159 25.22 9.23 -12.99
CA THR A 159 26.50 8.81 -12.43
C THR A 159 26.71 7.30 -12.50
N ASP A 160 25.65 6.50 -12.21
CA ASP A 160 25.72 5.03 -12.34
C ASP A 160 26.09 4.63 -13.78
N VAL A 161 25.47 5.28 -14.79
CA VAL A 161 25.72 5.01 -16.20
C VAL A 161 27.14 5.43 -16.60
N ASN A 162 27.58 6.64 -16.27
CA ASN A 162 28.91 7.15 -16.58
C ASN A 162 30.02 6.28 -15.96
N GLN A 163 29.82 5.81 -14.73
CA GLN A 163 30.75 4.89 -14.06
C GLN A 163 30.85 3.55 -14.77
N PHE A 164 29.69 3.00 -15.16
CA PHE A 164 29.64 1.75 -15.91
C PHE A 164 30.40 1.87 -17.25
N GLU A 165 30.16 2.95 -18.02
CA GLU A 165 30.82 3.21 -19.29
C GLU A 165 32.35 3.42 -19.13
N ALA A 166 32.75 4.03 -18.02
CA ALA A 166 34.17 4.22 -17.68
C ALA A 166 34.84 2.95 -17.11
N GLY A 167 34.09 1.86 -16.91
CA GLY A 167 34.61 0.65 -16.27
C GLY A 167 34.91 0.81 -14.77
N ASP A 168 34.38 1.86 -14.13
CA ASP A 168 34.54 2.13 -12.70
C ASP A 168 33.31 1.73 -11.93
N MET A 169 33.39 0.66 -11.16
CA MET A 169 32.28 0.07 -10.39
C MET A 169 32.26 0.52 -8.91
N LYS A 170 32.90 1.64 -8.57
CA LYS A 170 33.02 2.09 -7.16
C LYS A 170 31.72 2.52 -6.49
N GLY A 171 30.63 2.55 -7.23
CA GLY A 171 29.31 2.89 -6.72
C GLY A 171 29.13 4.38 -6.38
N ASP A 172 27.89 4.85 -6.49
CA ASP A 172 27.52 6.24 -6.23
C ASP A 172 27.20 6.45 -4.75
N MET A 173 28.20 6.84 -3.97
CA MET A 173 28.04 7.07 -2.53
C MET A 173 27.05 8.22 -2.24
N GLY A 174 25.77 7.92 -2.14
CA GLY A 174 24.75 8.83 -1.59
C GLY A 174 23.96 9.68 -2.60
N ARG A 175 24.26 9.66 -3.90
CA ARG A 175 23.51 10.41 -4.93
C ARG A 175 22.17 9.73 -5.23
N LYS A 176 22.18 8.42 -5.46
CA LYS A 176 20.96 7.61 -5.69
C LYS A 176 19.95 7.74 -4.54
N PRO A 177 20.31 7.60 -3.25
CA PRO A 177 19.41 7.88 -2.14
C PRO A 177 18.83 9.30 -2.14
N LYS A 178 19.61 10.31 -2.51
CA LYS A 178 19.13 11.69 -2.64
C LYS A 178 18.13 11.86 -3.79
N ALA A 179 18.43 11.27 -4.95
CA ALA A 179 17.56 11.31 -6.12
C ALA A 179 16.23 10.60 -5.87
N LEU A 180 16.24 9.41 -5.28
CA LEU A 180 15.01 8.69 -4.88
C LEU A 180 14.20 9.48 -3.86
N THR A 181 14.86 10.09 -2.87
CA THR A 181 14.18 10.96 -1.90
C THR A 181 13.53 12.16 -2.57
N ALA A 182 14.22 12.79 -3.53
CA ALA A 182 13.68 13.92 -4.29
C ALA A 182 12.47 13.50 -5.14
N LEU A 183 12.55 12.37 -5.84
CA LEU A 183 11.44 11.82 -6.63
C LEU A 183 10.20 11.62 -5.76
N VAL A 184 10.33 10.88 -4.67
CA VAL A 184 9.19 10.57 -3.78
C VAL A 184 8.62 11.84 -3.13
N ARG A 185 9.46 12.77 -2.66
CA ARG A 185 8.98 14.03 -2.07
C ARG A 185 8.21 14.88 -3.08
N ASN A 186 8.67 14.93 -4.33
CA ASN A 186 7.95 15.64 -5.39
C ASN A 186 6.60 14.98 -5.68
N CYS A 187 6.53 13.64 -5.75
CA CYS A 187 5.27 12.93 -5.89
C CYS A 187 4.30 13.23 -4.74
N VAL A 188 4.77 13.19 -3.48
CA VAL A 188 3.95 13.52 -2.31
C VAL A 188 3.36 14.93 -2.43
N ASN A 189 4.16 15.91 -2.85
CA ASN A 189 3.71 17.29 -2.99
C ASN A 189 2.76 17.49 -4.17
N MET A 190 3.05 16.83 -5.31
CA MET A 190 2.24 17.00 -6.52
C MET A 190 0.90 16.26 -6.45
N PHE A 191 0.83 15.12 -5.76
CA PHE A 191 -0.36 14.26 -5.71
C PHE A 191 -1.31 14.60 -4.57
N GLY A 192 -0.84 15.23 -3.52
CA GLY A 192 -1.52 15.38 -2.23
C GLY A 192 -2.93 15.96 -2.28
N SER A 193 -3.26 16.77 -3.30
CA SER A 193 -4.59 17.37 -3.51
C SER A 193 -5.31 16.81 -4.76
N HIS A 194 -4.80 15.74 -5.34
CA HIS A 194 -5.32 15.17 -6.59
C HIS A 194 -5.60 13.67 -6.44
N ASN A 195 -6.47 13.14 -7.30
CA ASN A 195 -6.75 11.70 -7.37
C ASN A 195 -5.68 10.94 -8.18
N VAL A 196 -4.42 11.20 -7.85
CA VAL A 196 -3.24 10.57 -8.43
C VAL A 196 -2.43 9.96 -7.29
N GLY A 197 -2.17 8.65 -7.35
CA GLY A 197 -1.39 7.94 -6.33
C GLY A 197 -0.12 7.33 -6.90
N LEU A 198 0.83 6.99 -6.01
CA LEU A 198 2.03 6.23 -6.34
C LEU A 198 2.15 5.02 -5.42
N VAL A 199 2.29 3.85 -6.03
CA VAL A 199 2.77 2.64 -5.37
C VAL A 199 4.14 2.30 -5.93
N ALA A 200 5.11 2.06 -5.07
CA ALA A 200 6.44 1.64 -5.49
C ALA A 200 6.85 0.37 -4.76
N THR A 201 7.50 -0.54 -5.49
CA THR A 201 8.21 -1.65 -4.88
C THR A 201 9.67 -1.30 -4.64
N ASN A 202 10.31 -1.96 -3.68
CA ASN A 202 11.73 -1.82 -3.44
C ASN A 202 12.33 -3.09 -2.80
N HIS A 203 13.65 -3.19 -2.84
CA HIS A 203 14.37 -4.29 -2.21
C HIS A 203 14.74 -3.97 -0.77
N THR A 204 14.88 -5.02 0.03
CA THR A 204 15.46 -4.96 1.39
C THR A 204 16.74 -5.78 1.44
N TYR A 205 17.59 -5.42 2.39
CA TYR A 205 18.78 -6.18 2.74
C TYR A 205 18.82 -6.39 4.26
N ALA A 206 19.45 -7.48 4.69
CA ALA A 206 19.54 -7.81 6.11
C ALA A 206 20.23 -6.69 6.91
N SER A 207 19.68 -6.34 8.05
CA SER A 207 20.34 -5.43 8.98
C SER A 207 21.59 -6.08 9.53
N GLN A 208 22.68 -5.31 9.59
CA GLN A 208 23.91 -5.72 10.29
C GLN A 208 23.91 -5.26 11.75
N ASP A 209 22.88 -4.52 12.16
CA ASP A 209 22.73 -4.03 13.53
C ASP A 209 22.01 -5.07 14.38
N MET A 210 22.69 -5.58 15.40
CA MET A 210 22.13 -6.56 16.34
C MET A 210 21.00 -5.99 17.20
N PHE A 211 20.92 -4.67 17.36
CA PHE A 211 19.90 -3.99 18.14
C PHE A 211 18.68 -3.58 17.31
N ASP A 212 18.80 -3.57 15.97
CA ASP A 212 17.70 -3.31 15.05
C ASP A 212 17.66 -4.41 13.97
N PRO A 213 17.03 -5.54 14.29
CA PRO A 213 17.02 -6.73 13.43
C PRO A 213 16.10 -6.63 12.20
N ASP A 214 15.32 -5.53 12.09
CA ASP A 214 14.48 -5.31 10.92
C ASP A 214 15.33 -5.03 9.68
N ASP A 215 14.96 -5.67 8.55
CA ASP A 215 15.64 -5.47 7.28
C ASP A 215 15.61 -3.99 6.87
N LYS A 216 16.71 -3.51 6.31
CA LYS A 216 16.82 -2.13 5.82
C LYS A 216 16.32 -2.04 4.38
N ILE A 217 15.61 -0.97 4.09
CA ILE A 217 15.11 -0.70 2.72
C ILE A 217 16.24 -0.07 1.90
N SER A 218 16.50 -0.63 0.71
CA SER A 218 17.51 -0.12 -0.22
C SER A 218 17.18 1.31 -0.68
N GLY A 219 18.21 2.11 -0.96
CA GLY A 219 18.05 3.47 -1.46
C GLY A 219 17.87 4.55 -0.38
N GLY A 220 18.11 4.21 0.89
CA GLY A 220 18.17 5.17 2.00
C GLY A 220 16.83 5.43 2.70
N GLN A 221 16.88 6.13 3.83
CA GLN A 221 15.71 6.36 4.68
C GLN A 221 14.85 7.56 4.26
N GLY A 222 15.39 8.48 3.45
CA GLY A 222 14.71 9.74 3.13
C GLY A 222 13.37 9.56 2.42
N PHE A 223 13.29 8.67 1.42
CA PHE A 223 12.04 8.42 0.72
C PHE A 223 11.06 7.61 1.57
N VAL A 224 11.53 6.75 2.47
CA VAL A 224 10.72 6.02 3.44
C VAL A 224 10.00 7.00 4.37
N TYR A 225 10.72 8.02 4.86
CA TYR A 225 10.11 9.07 5.69
C TYR A 225 9.11 9.93 4.91
N ALA A 226 9.36 10.18 3.64
CA ALA A 226 8.44 10.95 2.79
C ALA A 226 7.14 10.17 2.48
N SER A 227 7.19 8.84 2.36
CA SER A 227 6.04 8.00 2.03
C SER A 227 4.98 8.01 3.13
N SER A 228 3.72 7.84 2.76
CA SER A 228 2.59 7.79 3.71
C SER A 228 2.39 6.40 4.32
N ILE A 229 2.66 5.37 3.54
CA ILE A 229 2.54 3.96 3.92
C ILE A 229 3.80 3.23 3.49
N VAL A 230 4.30 2.36 4.38
CA VAL A 230 5.45 1.48 4.10
C VAL A 230 5.14 0.09 4.65
N VAL A 231 5.17 -0.90 3.76
CA VAL A 231 4.95 -2.31 4.05
C VAL A 231 6.24 -3.08 3.80
N ALA A 232 6.79 -3.70 4.83
CA ALA A 232 7.92 -4.62 4.70
C ALA A 232 7.41 -6.04 4.48
N MET A 233 8.03 -6.77 3.53
CA MET A 233 7.61 -8.11 3.12
C MET A 233 8.77 -9.09 3.20
N LYS A 234 8.55 -10.23 3.89
CA LYS A 234 9.50 -11.36 3.93
C LYS A 234 8.89 -12.58 3.25
N LYS A 235 9.73 -13.35 2.59
CA LYS A 235 9.33 -14.58 1.91
C LYS A 235 9.51 -15.80 2.82
N LEU A 236 8.42 -16.52 3.02
CA LEU A 236 8.43 -17.84 3.62
C LEU A 236 7.94 -18.87 2.59
N LYS A 237 8.46 -20.10 2.65
CA LYS A 237 8.01 -21.19 1.77
C LYS A 237 6.61 -21.64 2.20
N LEU A 238 5.66 -21.70 1.27
CA LEU A 238 4.36 -22.32 1.50
C LEU A 238 4.48 -23.82 1.17
N LYS A 239 4.39 -24.64 2.22
CA LYS A 239 4.43 -26.10 2.13
C LYS A 239 3.09 -26.68 2.60
N GLU A 240 2.05 -26.30 1.90
CA GLU A 240 0.67 -26.75 2.15
C GLU A 240 0.02 -27.04 0.80
N ASP A 241 -0.85 -28.05 0.77
CA ASP A 241 -1.73 -28.32 -0.37
C ASP A 241 -2.94 -27.36 -0.35
N GLU A 242 -3.84 -27.51 -1.33
CA GLU A 242 -5.07 -26.70 -1.42
C GLU A 242 -5.98 -26.88 -0.21
N ASP A 243 -5.89 -28.02 0.42
CA ASP A 243 -6.63 -28.38 1.63
C ASP A 243 -5.98 -27.84 2.93
N GLY A 244 -4.79 -27.23 2.84
CA GLY A 244 -4.04 -26.72 3.98
C GLY A 244 -3.27 -27.81 4.74
N ASN A 245 -3.14 -29.01 4.20
CA ASN A 245 -2.31 -30.06 4.80
C ASN A 245 -0.84 -29.83 4.46
N LYS A 246 0.04 -30.17 5.41
CA LYS A 246 1.49 -30.03 5.19
C LYS A 246 1.98 -31.02 4.14
N VAL A 247 2.74 -30.49 3.17
CA VAL A 247 3.39 -31.25 2.10
C VAL A 247 4.90 -31.00 2.07
N ALA A 248 5.65 -31.90 1.42
CA ALA A 248 7.10 -31.75 1.30
C ALA A 248 7.49 -30.68 0.27
N GLU A 249 6.70 -30.54 -0.78
CA GLU A 249 6.91 -29.62 -1.89
C GLU A 249 6.55 -28.17 -1.53
N VAL A 250 7.13 -27.24 -2.29
CA VAL A 250 6.85 -25.81 -2.13
C VAL A 250 5.80 -25.41 -3.17
N ASN A 251 4.55 -25.23 -2.75
CA ASN A 251 3.42 -24.94 -3.62
C ASN A 251 3.13 -23.45 -3.75
N GLY A 252 3.95 -22.60 -3.14
CA GLY A 252 3.78 -21.16 -3.19
C GLY A 252 4.69 -20.42 -2.22
N ILE A 253 4.35 -19.18 -1.96
CA ILE A 253 4.99 -18.36 -0.94
C ILE A 253 3.97 -17.96 0.15
N ARG A 254 4.49 -17.74 1.33
CA ARG A 254 3.79 -17.07 2.41
C ARG A 254 4.48 -15.71 2.58
N ALA A 255 3.80 -14.65 2.16
CA ALA A 255 4.29 -13.29 2.27
C ALA A 255 4.00 -12.77 3.69
N ALA A 256 5.03 -12.62 4.51
CA ALA A 256 4.90 -11.98 5.82
C ALA A 256 4.99 -10.47 5.63
N CYS A 257 3.84 -9.79 5.72
CA CYS A 257 3.70 -8.36 5.53
C CYS A 257 3.65 -7.66 6.89
N LYS A 258 4.60 -6.75 7.17
CA LYS A 258 4.66 -5.92 8.37
C LYS A 258 4.44 -4.46 7.98
N ILE A 259 3.51 -3.79 8.63
CA ILE A 259 3.25 -2.37 8.41
C ILE A 259 4.28 -1.55 9.18
N MET A 260 5.32 -1.08 8.49
CA MET A 260 6.37 -0.27 9.12
C MET A 260 5.90 1.16 9.37
N LYS A 261 5.02 1.65 8.51
CA LYS A 261 4.46 2.99 8.60
C LYS A 261 3.07 3.03 7.97
N THR A 262 2.14 3.66 8.66
CA THR A 262 0.85 4.10 8.12
C THR A 262 0.39 5.32 8.90
N ARG A 263 -0.52 6.11 8.32
CA ARG A 263 -1.20 7.25 8.95
C ARG A 263 -2.66 6.95 9.27
N TYR A 264 -3.14 5.76 8.93
CA TYR A 264 -4.57 5.43 8.89
C TYR A 264 -4.94 4.30 9.85
N ALA A 265 -3.96 3.53 10.31
CA ALA A 265 -4.14 2.41 11.23
C ALA A 265 -2.94 2.33 12.20
N LYS A 266 -2.96 1.33 13.05
CA LYS A 266 -1.86 1.09 14.01
C LYS A 266 -0.64 0.50 13.27
N PRO A 267 0.54 1.14 13.34
CA PRO A 267 1.75 0.59 12.73
C PRO A 267 2.30 -0.61 13.51
N PHE A 268 3.28 -1.30 12.90
CA PHE A 268 4.01 -2.48 13.41
C PHE A 268 3.20 -3.77 13.54
N GLU A 269 1.94 -3.76 13.13
CA GLU A 269 1.15 -4.98 12.97
C GLU A 269 1.59 -5.76 11.73
N SER A 270 1.37 -7.07 11.76
CA SER A 270 1.81 -7.96 10.67
C SER A 270 0.78 -9.04 10.37
N ILE A 271 0.76 -9.47 9.11
CA ILE A 271 -0.05 -10.58 8.61
C ILE A 271 0.79 -11.46 7.70
N GLN A 272 0.51 -12.76 7.70
CA GLN A 272 1.06 -13.69 6.73
C GLN A 272 0.00 -14.04 5.68
N VAL A 273 0.28 -13.70 4.44
CA VAL A 273 -0.62 -13.92 3.31
C VAL A 273 -0.08 -15.07 2.47
N LYS A 274 -0.89 -16.13 2.28
CA LYS A 274 -0.53 -17.27 1.41
C LYS A 274 -0.79 -16.88 -0.04
N ILE A 275 0.18 -17.14 -0.90
CA ILE A 275 0.12 -16.95 -2.35
C ILE A 275 0.53 -18.27 -3.01
N PRO A 276 -0.39 -19.24 -3.16
CA PRO A 276 -0.16 -20.46 -3.93
C PRO A 276 0.15 -20.12 -5.39
N TYR A 277 1.07 -20.89 -6.03
CA TYR A 277 1.47 -20.62 -7.41
C TYR A 277 0.35 -20.87 -8.42
N GLU A 278 -0.53 -21.82 -8.15
CA GLU A 278 -1.62 -22.19 -9.05
C GLU A 278 -2.87 -21.33 -8.88
N THR A 279 -3.30 -21.09 -7.64
CA THR A 279 -4.58 -20.44 -7.36
C THR A 279 -4.46 -18.96 -6.99
N GLY A 280 -3.23 -18.48 -6.73
CA GLY A 280 -2.98 -17.11 -6.30
C GLY A 280 -3.42 -16.85 -4.86
N MET A 281 -3.61 -15.60 -4.51
CA MET A 281 -3.90 -15.15 -3.16
C MET A 281 -5.40 -15.14 -2.87
N SER A 282 -5.84 -15.87 -1.84
CA SER A 282 -7.21 -15.73 -1.32
C SER A 282 -7.40 -14.37 -0.63
N PRO A 283 -8.53 -13.68 -0.85
CA PRO A 283 -8.83 -12.43 -0.16
C PRO A 283 -8.87 -12.56 1.38
N TYR A 284 -9.18 -13.74 1.88
CA TYR A 284 -9.28 -14.05 3.32
C TYR A 284 -7.99 -14.58 3.94
N SER A 285 -6.94 -14.78 3.14
CA SER A 285 -5.68 -15.34 3.63
C SER A 285 -5.11 -14.54 4.78
N GLY A 286 -4.78 -15.21 5.90
CA GLY A 286 -4.22 -14.61 7.10
C GLY A 286 -5.24 -13.90 8.00
N LEU A 287 -6.48 -13.70 7.56
CA LEU A 287 -7.50 -12.96 8.31
C LEU A 287 -7.91 -13.71 9.59
N THR A 288 -8.07 -15.04 9.53
CA THR A 288 -8.39 -15.87 10.70
C THR A 288 -7.34 -15.73 11.79
N ASP A 289 -6.05 -15.80 11.44
CA ASP A 289 -4.94 -15.64 12.39
C ASP A 289 -4.91 -14.22 12.98
N MET A 290 -5.20 -13.20 12.17
CA MET A 290 -5.28 -11.81 12.62
C MET A 290 -6.42 -11.62 13.63
N LEU A 291 -7.60 -12.15 13.37
CA LEU A 291 -8.76 -12.06 14.25
C LEU A 291 -8.57 -12.87 15.56
N GLU A 292 -7.89 -14.02 15.49
CA GLU A 292 -7.53 -14.79 16.69
C GLU A 292 -6.50 -14.04 17.54
N LYS A 293 -5.46 -13.48 16.93
CA LYS A 293 -4.45 -12.69 17.61
C LYS A 293 -5.03 -11.43 18.27
N SER A 294 -6.02 -10.79 17.66
CA SER A 294 -6.72 -9.64 18.24
C SER A 294 -7.67 -10.01 19.38
N GLY A 295 -7.94 -11.31 19.59
CA GLY A 295 -8.89 -11.82 20.58
C GLY A 295 -10.35 -11.77 20.12
N ALA A 296 -10.62 -11.37 18.88
CA ALA A 296 -11.96 -11.40 18.30
C ALA A 296 -12.44 -12.84 18.11
N LEU A 297 -11.59 -13.71 17.57
CA LEU A 297 -11.84 -15.15 17.56
C LEU A 297 -11.28 -15.82 18.82
N LYS A 298 -12.10 -16.59 19.51
CA LYS A 298 -11.71 -17.34 20.71
C LYS A 298 -11.65 -18.84 20.39
N LYS A 299 -10.66 -19.52 20.93
CA LYS A 299 -10.51 -20.97 20.79
C LYS A 299 -11.38 -21.70 21.82
N GLU A 300 -12.26 -22.57 21.36
CA GLU A 300 -13.06 -23.47 22.19
C GLU A 300 -12.86 -24.91 21.72
N GLY A 301 -12.05 -25.68 22.44
CA GLY A 301 -11.65 -27.03 22.03
C GLY A 301 -10.90 -26.99 20.71
N ASN A 302 -11.42 -27.68 19.70
CA ASN A 302 -10.85 -27.71 18.33
C ASN A 302 -11.45 -26.67 17.38
N SER A 303 -12.42 -25.85 17.86
CA SER A 303 -13.11 -24.85 17.06
C SER A 303 -12.66 -23.45 17.44
N LEU A 304 -12.84 -22.51 16.49
CA LEU A 304 -12.79 -21.08 16.74
C LEU A 304 -14.21 -20.54 16.79
N VAL A 305 -14.44 -19.57 17.65
CA VAL A 305 -15.77 -19.02 17.96
C VAL A 305 -15.71 -17.50 17.93
N TYR A 306 -16.70 -16.89 17.31
CA TYR A 306 -17.02 -15.47 17.38
C TYR A 306 -18.44 -15.31 17.91
N THR A 307 -18.65 -14.39 18.85
CA THR A 307 -19.98 -14.01 19.31
C THR A 307 -20.32 -12.63 18.73
N THR A 308 -21.37 -12.58 17.93
CA THR A 308 -21.88 -11.34 17.31
C THR A 308 -22.47 -10.39 18.35
N GLU A 309 -22.75 -9.14 17.99
CA GLU A 309 -23.32 -8.15 18.91
C GLU A 309 -24.74 -8.50 19.35
N ASP A 310 -25.52 -9.16 18.49
CA ASP A 310 -26.85 -9.67 18.77
C ASP A 310 -26.88 -11.03 19.47
N GLY A 311 -25.70 -11.60 19.79
CA GLY A 311 -25.53 -12.82 20.54
C GLY A 311 -25.53 -14.11 19.69
N GLU A 312 -25.53 -14.04 18.36
CA GLU A 312 -25.32 -15.20 17.49
C GLU A 312 -23.92 -15.77 17.72
N ILE A 313 -23.81 -17.09 17.85
CA ILE A 313 -22.54 -17.79 18.02
C ILE A 313 -22.12 -18.40 16.68
N LEU A 314 -21.10 -17.81 16.09
CA LEU A 314 -20.46 -18.35 14.87
C LEU A 314 -19.33 -19.28 15.29
N LYS A 315 -19.46 -20.59 15.00
CA LYS A 315 -18.49 -21.62 15.40
C LYS A 315 -18.13 -22.53 14.25
N ALA A 316 -16.82 -22.66 13.99
CA ALA A 316 -16.31 -23.56 12.97
C ALA A 316 -14.88 -24.04 13.33
N PHE A 317 -14.43 -25.11 12.68
CA PHE A 317 -13.00 -25.46 12.69
C PHE A 317 -12.21 -24.40 11.91
N ARG A 318 -10.90 -24.25 12.21
CA ARG A 318 -10.01 -23.30 11.55
C ARG A 318 -10.13 -23.34 10.02
N LYS A 319 -10.14 -24.54 9.41
CA LYS A 319 -10.28 -24.70 7.95
C LYS A 319 -11.59 -24.07 7.41
N GLY A 320 -12.69 -24.17 8.15
CA GLY A 320 -13.96 -23.51 7.78
C GLY A 320 -13.87 -21.99 7.84
N TRP A 321 -13.16 -21.45 8.84
CA TRP A 321 -12.88 -20.03 8.93
C TRP A 321 -12.00 -19.55 7.76
N GLU A 322 -10.86 -20.20 7.52
CA GLU A 322 -9.92 -19.85 6.43
C GLU A 322 -10.57 -19.91 5.03
N ALA A 323 -11.51 -20.83 4.83
CA ALA A 323 -12.28 -20.97 3.60
C ALA A 323 -13.49 -20.02 3.49
N ASN A 324 -13.71 -19.17 4.49
CA ASN A 324 -14.93 -18.33 4.60
C ASN A 324 -16.23 -19.14 4.38
N LYS A 325 -16.30 -20.33 4.97
CA LYS A 325 -17.47 -21.21 4.80
C LYS A 325 -18.75 -20.48 5.23
N ASP A 326 -19.77 -20.53 4.39
CA ASP A 326 -21.08 -19.89 4.61
C ASP A 326 -21.01 -18.37 4.88
N GLY A 327 -19.93 -17.69 4.41
CA GLY A 327 -19.75 -16.26 4.60
C GLY A 327 -19.42 -15.84 6.03
N ILE A 328 -18.87 -16.75 6.84
CA ILE A 328 -18.65 -16.52 8.27
C ILE A 328 -17.67 -15.35 8.54
N LEU A 329 -16.61 -15.19 7.72
CA LEU A 329 -15.67 -14.08 7.84
C LEU A 329 -16.30 -12.76 7.36
N ASP A 330 -17.20 -12.80 6.37
CA ASP A 330 -17.88 -11.60 5.89
C ASP A 330 -18.76 -10.99 6.99
N LYS A 331 -19.48 -11.82 7.74
CA LYS A 331 -20.24 -11.39 8.91
C LYS A 331 -19.34 -10.73 9.97
N VAL A 332 -18.22 -11.37 10.30
CA VAL A 332 -17.28 -10.83 11.29
C VAL A 332 -16.66 -9.51 10.83
N MET A 333 -16.25 -9.40 9.56
CA MET A 333 -15.67 -8.17 9.03
C MET A 333 -16.65 -7.00 9.09
N LEU A 334 -17.92 -7.24 8.81
CA LEU A 334 -18.96 -6.22 8.85
C LEU A 334 -19.11 -5.63 10.25
N GLU A 335 -19.20 -6.47 11.28
CA GLU A 335 -19.29 -6.02 12.68
C GLU A 335 -18.00 -5.41 13.21
N TYR A 336 -16.87 -6.03 12.90
CA TYR A 336 -15.57 -5.56 13.37
C TYR A 336 -15.26 -4.15 12.87
N SER A 337 -15.62 -3.83 11.64
CA SER A 337 -15.52 -2.48 11.06
C SER A 337 -16.40 -1.46 11.80
N GLY A 338 -17.57 -1.86 12.26
CA GLY A 338 -18.49 -1.04 13.07
C GLY A 338 -17.87 -0.66 14.42
N LYS A 339 -17.29 -1.62 15.12
CA LYS A 339 -16.67 -1.44 16.46
C LYS A 339 -15.49 -0.46 16.42
N THR A 340 -14.63 -0.58 15.43
CA THR A 340 -13.45 0.28 15.30
C THR A 340 -13.85 1.75 15.09
N LYS A 341 -14.91 2.01 14.32
CA LYS A 341 -15.44 3.37 14.11
C LYS A 341 -16.02 3.98 15.38
N SER A 342 -16.73 3.18 16.19
CA SER A 342 -17.33 3.67 17.43
C SER A 342 -16.31 4.04 18.50
N VAL A 343 -15.18 3.30 18.59
CA VAL A 343 -14.09 3.62 19.52
C VAL A 343 -13.42 4.94 19.15
N ILE A 344 -13.21 5.21 17.86
CA ILE A 344 -12.61 6.46 17.38
C ILE A 344 -13.56 7.64 17.64
N SER A 345 -14.87 7.49 17.43
CA SER A 345 -15.84 8.55 17.70
C SER A 345 -15.94 8.92 19.19
N ASN A 346 -15.77 7.95 20.07
CA ASN A 346 -15.80 8.19 21.53
C ASN A 346 -14.54 8.89 22.07
N VAL A 347 -13.41 8.82 21.35
CA VAL A 347 -12.16 9.51 21.74
C VAL A 347 -12.17 10.98 21.28
N THR A 348 -13.00 11.33 20.30
CA THR A 348 -13.03 12.69 19.72
C THR A 348 -14.08 13.64 20.33
N THR A 349 -14.87 13.19 21.29
CA THR A 349 -15.80 14.07 22.01
C THR A 349 -15.15 14.51 23.33
N PRO A 350 -14.71 15.78 23.45
CA PRO A 350 -14.33 16.32 24.77
C PRO A 350 -15.60 16.33 25.64
N THR A 351 -15.53 15.72 26.81
CA THR A 351 -16.51 15.94 27.86
C THR A 351 -16.44 17.43 28.23
N GLU A 352 -17.46 18.20 27.88
CA GLU A 352 -17.66 19.50 28.48
C GLU A 352 -17.87 19.27 29.98
N GLU A 353 -16.84 19.56 30.78
CA GLU A 353 -17.00 19.75 32.21
C GLU A 353 -17.89 20.97 32.42
N VAL A 354 -19.15 20.74 32.74
CA VAL A 354 -20.03 21.76 33.30
C VAL A 354 -19.52 22.06 34.70
N THR A 355 -18.79 23.14 34.85
CA THR A 355 -18.54 23.75 36.17
C THR A 355 -19.77 24.55 36.56
N GLU A 356 -20.45 24.09 37.62
CA GLU A 356 -21.37 24.89 38.40
C GLU A 356 -20.65 26.05 39.13
#